data_eda55a4672cd5fc2bb389282bcc4c2dd
#
_entry.id   eda55a4672cd5fc2bb389282bcc4c2dd
#
_cell.length_a   1.000
_cell.length_b   1.000
_cell.length_c   1.000
_cell.angle_alpha   90.00
_cell.angle_beta   90.00
_cell.angle_gamma   90.00
#
_symmetry.space_group_name_H-M   'P 1'
#
loop_
_entity.id
_entity.type
_entity.pdbx_description
1 polymer ?
#
loop_
_entity_poly.entity_id
_entity_poly.type
_entity_poly.pdbx_seq_one_letter_code
_entity_poly.pdbx_strand_id
1 'polypeptide(L)'
;MDTEYIREYVRVASEGSMTKAAVQLNTSQPGLSKHMVALEKCVGGELLQRSSMGVTPTPLGRAFLEKAYDILRVYDSAMDYMGKMRDSKPLHLRVNALSDCALSDDLLSSVDMELGQCGYSLDLDVQDILSYASLRHPLMGTADLCLCPQSDAARVDVAGVRSARLVTDPLVAVVRNTHRLAQHRKVWMSDMGSDTVWSYDPALTGGHKSELEGVLRKNGCDPEVVLMPWAGIYGYHANLMRFRSGVHVTYRSIARCITPLSLSDYRIVEF
;
A
#
# COMPACT_ATOMS: atom_id res chain seq x y z
N MET A 1 26.62 -7.18 5.33
CA MET A 1 26.07 -7.75 4.07
C MET A 1 26.15 -6.64 3.04
N ASP A 2 26.77 -6.90 1.90
CA ASP A 2 26.91 -5.93 0.81
C ASP A 2 25.72 -6.04 -0.13
N THR A 3 25.11 -4.92 -0.50
CA THR A 3 23.97 -4.89 -1.44
C THR A 3 24.36 -5.33 -2.83
N GLU A 4 25.64 -5.13 -3.22
CA GLU A 4 26.16 -5.63 -4.49
C GLU A 4 26.11 -7.16 -4.55
N TYR A 5 26.47 -7.86 -3.45
CA TYR A 5 26.37 -9.33 -3.40
C TYR A 5 24.92 -9.82 -3.51
N ILE A 6 23.95 -9.01 -3.04
CA ILE A 6 22.53 -9.33 -3.23
C ILE A 6 22.14 -9.20 -4.70
N ARG A 7 22.58 -8.14 -5.41
CA ARG A 7 22.34 -7.96 -6.85
C ARG A 7 22.95 -9.12 -7.66
N GLU A 8 24.19 -9.45 -7.34
CA GLU A 8 24.88 -10.57 -7.98
C GLU A 8 24.13 -11.89 -7.76
N TYR A 9 23.64 -12.13 -6.55
CA TYR A 9 22.85 -13.31 -6.23
C TYR A 9 21.56 -13.38 -7.07
N VAL A 10 20.82 -12.30 -7.13
CA VAL A 10 19.60 -12.21 -7.96
C VAL A 10 19.91 -12.53 -9.43
N ARG A 11 21.02 -12.02 -9.94
CA ARG A 11 21.47 -12.30 -11.31
C ARG A 11 21.86 -13.76 -11.51
N VAL A 12 22.62 -14.33 -10.59
CA VAL A 12 23.00 -15.76 -10.64
C VAL A 12 21.77 -16.65 -10.61
N ALA A 13 20.81 -16.36 -9.73
CA ALA A 13 19.57 -17.11 -9.61
C ALA A 13 18.72 -17.05 -10.89
N SER A 14 18.68 -15.89 -11.55
CA SER A 14 17.93 -15.71 -12.81
C SER A 14 18.60 -16.38 -14.01
N GLU A 15 19.94 -16.33 -14.10
CA GLU A 15 20.69 -16.89 -15.23
C GLU A 15 20.88 -18.41 -15.14
N GLY A 16 20.76 -18.98 -13.94
CA GLY A 16 21.03 -20.39 -13.69
C GLY A 16 22.49 -20.80 -13.97
N SER A 17 23.41 -19.83 -14.14
CA SER A 17 24.79 -20.06 -14.53
C SER A 17 25.70 -18.96 -13.97
N MET A 18 26.69 -19.37 -13.19
CA MET A 18 27.75 -18.47 -12.65
C MET A 18 28.52 -17.76 -13.75
N THR A 19 28.81 -18.47 -14.83
CA THR A 19 29.62 -17.93 -15.95
C THR A 19 28.82 -16.88 -16.72
N LYS A 20 27.52 -17.15 -17.04
CA LYS A 20 26.67 -16.20 -17.73
C LYS A 20 26.43 -14.96 -16.87
N ALA A 21 26.14 -15.15 -15.60
CA ALA A 21 25.95 -14.05 -14.65
C ALA A 21 27.23 -13.19 -14.54
N ALA A 22 28.39 -13.79 -14.44
CA ALA A 22 29.66 -13.06 -14.36
C ALA A 22 29.91 -12.19 -15.60
N VAL A 23 29.61 -12.70 -16.80
CA VAL A 23 29.71 -11.92 -18.05
C VAL A 23 28.78 -10.70 -18.02
N GLN A 24 27.52 -10.89 -17.63
CA GLN A 24 26.55 -9.80 -17.56
C GLN A 24 26.88 -8.76 -16.50
N LEU A 25 27.52 -9.17 -15.41
CA LEU A 25 27.94 -8.30 -14.32
C LEU A 25 29.32 -7.68 -14.54
N ASN A 26 29.95 -7.92 -15.69
CA ASN A 26 31.30 -7.46 -16.01
C ASN A 26 32.33 -7.84 -14.92
N THR A 27 32.18 -9.02 -14.33
CA THR A 27 33.08 -9.55 -13.28
C THR A 27 33.66 -10.92 -13.67
N SER A 28 34.62 -11.38 -12.88
CA SER A 28 35.16 -12.73 -13.07
C SER A 28 34.32 -13.79 -12.35
N GLN A 29 34.13 -14.95 -12.94
CA GLN A 29 33.44 -16.06 -12.31
C GLN A 29 34.02 -16.46 -10.93
N PRO A 30 35.39 -16.51 -10.73
CA PRO A 30 35.93 -16.73 -9.41
C PRO A 30 35.63 -15.64 -8.38
N GLY A 31 35.59 -14.36 -8.83
CA GLY A 31 35.18 -13.24 -7.99
C GLY A 31 33.72 -13.37 -7.54
N LEU A 32 32.82 -13.57 -8.51
CA LEU A 32 31.40 -13.78 -8.26
C LEU A 32 31.17 -14.97 -7.31
N SER A 33 31.93 -16.08 -7.48
CA SER A 33 31.83 -17.23 -6.59
C SER A 33 32.22 -16.90 -5.14
N LYS A 34 33.25 -16.06 -4.92
CA LYS A 34 33.64 -15.60 -3.58
C LYS A 34 32.56 -14.74 -2.94
N HIS A 35 31.94 -13.86 -3.72
CA HIS A 35 30.84 -13.01 -3.23
C HIS A 35 29.64 -13.86 -2.82
N MET A 36 29.27 -14.87 -3.58
CA MET A 36 28.20 -15.80 -3.21
C MET A 36 28.48 -16.51 -1.89
N VAL A 37 29.71 -17.04 -1.72
CA VAL A 37 30.12 -17.66 -0.44
C VAL A 37 30.06 -16.66 0.73
N ALA A 38 30.46 -15.40 0.50
CA ALA A 38 30.38 -14.36 1.52
C ALA A 38 28.92 -14.03 1.89
N LEU A 39 28.04 -13.99 0.91
CA LEU A 39 26.61 -13.78 1.12
C LEU A 39 25.97 -14.93 1.89
N GLU A 40 26.25 -16.18 1.50
CA GLU A 40 25.78 -17.41 2.16
C GLU A 40 26.24 -17.46 3.62
N LYS A 41 27.48 -17.06 3.89
CA LYS A 41 28.00 -16.92 5.25
C LYS A 41 27.22 -15.88 6.07
N CYS A 42 26.88 -14.74 5.45
CA CYS A 42 26.08 -13.69 6.12
C CYS A 42 24.65 -14.15 6.43
N VAL A 43 24.04 -14.92 5.53
CA VAL A 43 22.68 -15.45 5.69
C VAL A 43 22.63 -16.67 6.61
N GLY A 44 23.77 -17.34 6.78
CA GLY A 44 23.90 -18.51 7.66
C GLY A 44 23.49 -19.83 6.99
N GLY A 45 23.50 -19.90 5.65
CA GLY A 45 23.18 -21.13 4.93
C GLY A 45 23.39 -21.01 3.43
N GLU A 46 23.41 -22.16 2.75
CA GLU A 46 23.58 -22.22 1.30
C GLU A 46 22.37 -21.69 0.57
N LEU A 47 22.58 -20.69 -0.29
CA LEU A 47 21.54 -20.09 -1.13
C LEU A 47 21.51 -20.72 -2.53
N LEU A 48 22.62 -21.29 -2.98
CA LEU A 48 22.78 -21.84 -4.32
C LEU A 48 23.23 -23.31 -4.26
N GLN A 49 22.55 -24.13 -5.04
CA GLN A 49 22.95 -25.51 -5.30
C GLN A 49 23.61 -25.59 -6.67
N ARG A 50 24.81 -26.15 -6.74
CA ARG A 50 25.60 -26.33 -7.96
C ARG A 50 25.45 -27.75 -8.47
N SER A 51 25.24 -27.93 -9.76
CA SER A 51 25.16 -29.22 -10.44
C SER A 51 25.87 -29.16 -11.80
N SER A 52 25.98 -30.31 -12.46
CA SER A 52 26.44 -30.36 -13.84
C SER A 52 25.54 -29.63 -14.84
N MET A 53 24.28 -29.38 -14.46
CA MET A 53 23.30 -28.66 -15.29
C MET A 53 23.28 -27.15 -15.01
N GLY A 54 24.06 -26.66 -14.05
CA GLY A 54 24.09 -25.24 -13.70
C GLY A 54 23.94 -24.96 -12.20
N VAL A 55 23.39 -23.80 -11.90
CA VAL A 55 23.18 -23.29 -10.54
C VAL A 55 21.72 -23.01 -10.32
N THR A 56 21.16 -23.52 -9.24
CA THR A 56 19.75 -23.29 -8.87
C THR A 56 19.65 -22.84 -7.41
N PRO A 57 18.67 -21.97 -7.07
CA PRO A 57 18.43 -21.60 -5.68
C PRO A 57 17.98 -22.79 -4.83
N THR A 58 18.55 -22.91 -3.63
CA THR A 58 18.05 -23.84 -2.59
C THR A 58 16.68 -23.40 -2.08
N PRO A 59 15.98 -24.18 -1.23
CA PRO A 59 14.77 -23.67 -0.56
C PRO A 59 15.02 -22.38 0.22
N LEU A 60 16.13 -22.28 0.95
CA LEU A 60 16.57 -21.05 1.64
C LEU A 60 16.85 -19.94 0.64
N GLY A 61 17.52 -20.27 -0.48
CA GLY A 61 17.80 -19.33 -1.57
C GLY A 61 16.53 -18.74 -2.16
N ARG A 62 15.51 -19.54 -2.42
CA ARG A 62 14.21 -19.03 -2.93
C ARG A 62 13.55 -18.06 -1.97
N ALA A 63 13.51 -18.42 -0.68
CA ALA A 63 12.97 -17.51 0.34
C ALA A 63 13.80 -16.22 0.45
N PHE A 64 15.13 -16.34 0.35
CA PHE A 64 16.00 -15.16 0.34
C PHE A 64 15.80 -14.31 -0.93
N LEU A 65 15.56 -14.92 -2.10
CA LEU A 65 15.38 -14.23 -3.37
C LEU A 65 14.19 -13.25 -3.33
N GLU A 66 13.08 -13.66 -2.73
CA GLU A 66 11.91 -12.78 -2.52
C GLU A 66 12.29 -11.54 -1.70
N LYS A 67 13.03 -11.74 -0.60
CA LYS A 67 13.49 -10.64 0.25
C LYS A 67 14.61 -9.82 -0.37
N ALA A 68 15.43 -10.42 -1.23
CA ALA A 68 16.46 -9.73 -1.98
C ALA A 68 15.87 -8.65 -2.91
N TYR A 69 14.76 -8.92 -3.58
CA TYR A 69 14.06 -7.92 -4.38
C TYR A 69 13.55 -6.76 -3.52
N ASP A 70 12.97 -7.04 -2.35
CA ASP A 70 12.50 -5.99 -1.45
C ASP A 70 13.66 -5.10 -0.97
N ILE A 71 14.77 -5.70 -0.55
CA ILE A 71 15.97 -4.97 -0.09
C ILE A 71 16.53 -4.09 -1.20
N LEU A 72 16.67 -4.62 -2.42
CA LEU A 72 17.22 -3.87 -3.54
C LEU A 72 16.29 -2.72 -3.94
N ARG A 73 14.99 -2.92 -3.95
CA ARG A 73 14.01 -1.87 -4.23
C ARG A 73 14.13 -0.71 -3.26
N VAL A 74 14.22 -1.01 -1.95
CA VAL A 74 14.37 0.03 -0.92
C VAL A 74 15.71 0.74 -1.05
N TYR A 75 16.80 0.00 -1.30
CA TYR A 75 18.12 0.57 -1.51
C TYR A 75 18.17 1.50 -2.73
N ASP A 76 17.63 1.06 -3.87
CA ASP A 76 17.60 1.83 -5.10
C ASP A 76 16.78 3.11 -4.94
N SER A 77 15.62 3.00 -4.30
CA SER A 77 14.78 4.15 -3.96
C SER A 77 15.54 5.16 -3.10
N ALA A 78 16.28 4.68 -2.10
CA ALA A 78 17.10 5.56 -1.26
C ALA A 78 18.22 6.25 -2.05
N MET A 79 18.90 5.52 -2.96
CA MET A 79 19.97 6.08 -3.77
C MET A 79 19.45 7.09 -4.80
N ASP A 80 18.30 6.80 -5.42
CA ASP A 80 17.62 7.73 -6.33
C ASP A 80 17.21 9.01 -5.60
N TYR A 81 16.65 8.85 -4.41
CA TYR A 81 16.30 9.97 -3.54
C TYR A 81 17.53 10.84 -3.22
N MET A 82 18.65 10.24 -2.80
CA MET A 82 19.88 10.96 -2.53
C MET A 82 20.45 11.66 -3.76
N GLY A 83 20.31 11.05 -4.95
CA GLY A 83 20.65 11.67 -6.23
C GLY A 83 19.83 12.93 -6.51
N LYS A 84 18.52 12.83 -6.37
CA LYS A 84 17.59 13.95 -6.54
C LYS A 84 17.89 15.08 -5.53
N MET A 85 18.14 14.74 -4.27
CA MET A 85 18.49 15.71 -3.21
C MET A 85 19.76 16.49 -3.50
N ARG A 86 20.76 15.86 -4.13
CA ARG A 86 22.03 16.52 -4.47
C ARG A 86 21.87 17.60 -5.53
N ASP A 87 20.98 17.38 -6.50
CA ASP A 87 20.90 18.17 -7.73
C ASP A 87 19.65 19.08 -7.79
N SER A 88 18.73 19.01 -6.82
CA SER A 88 17.49 19.77 -6.75
C SER A 88 17.31 20.52 -5.43
N LYS A 89 16.37 21.47 -5.42
CA LYS A 89 15.95 22.15 -4.18
C LYS A 89 15.00 21.22 -3.42
N PRO A 90 15.40 20.67 -2.26
CA PRO A 90 14.52 19.78 -1.53
C PRO A 90 13.33 20.55 -0.94
N LEU A 91 12.14 20.02 -1.15
CA LEU A 91 10.92 20.42 -0.48
C LEU A 91 10.48 19.28 0.44
N HIS A 92 10.75 19.46 1.74
CA HIS A 92 10.37 18.48 2.73
C HIS A 92 8.89 18.67 3.10
N LEU A 93 8.06 17.66 2.86
CA LEU A 93 6.67 17.65 3.27
C LEU A 93 6.38 16.40 4.09
N ARG A 94 5.89 16.62 5.30
CA ARG A 94 5.35 15.56 6.15
C ARG A 94 3.87 15.44 5.88
N VAL A 95 3.47 14.28 5.37
CA VAL A 95 2.11 14.04 4.90
C VAL A 95 1.46 12.96 5.74
N ASN A 96 0.33 13.27 6.35
CA ASN A 96 -0.54 12.27 6.93
C ASN A 96 -1.56 11.84 5.87
N ALA A 97 -1.50 10.56 5.48
CA ALA A 97 -2.40 9.96 4.50
C ALA A 97 -2.69 8.51 4.89
N LEU A 98 -3.70 7.92 4.27
CA LEU A 98 -3.86 6.47 4.31
C LEU A 98 -2.71 5.86 3.50
N SER A 99 -1.81 5.17 4.17
CA SER A 99 -0.80 4.34 3.52
C SER A 99 -1.49 3.20 2.78
N ASP A 100 -0.84 2.69 1.75
CA ASP A 100 -1.37 1.63 0.88
C ASP A 100 -2.72 1.99 0.20
N CYS A 101 -3.03 3.28 0.05
CA CYS A 101 -4.21 3.74 -0.67
C CYS A 101 -3.82 4.27 -2.05
N ALA A 102 -4.28 3.62 -3.11
CA ALA A 102 -3.98 4.00 -4.50
C ALA A 102 -4.25 5.48 -4.80
N LEU A 103 -5.28 6.07 -4.18
CA LEU A 103 -5.59 7.49 -4.35
C LEU A 103 -4.49 8.39 -3.78
N SER A 104 -3.96 8.04 -2.59
CA SER A 104 -2.86 8.79 -1.97
C SER A 104 -1.59 8.66 -2.81
N ASP A 105 -1.28 7.45 -3.27
CA ASP A 105 -0.09 7.16 -4.07
C ASP A 105 -0.13 7.87 -5.43
N ASP A 106 -1.26 7.83 -6.13
CA ASP A 106 -1.46 8.51 -7.42
C ASP A 106 -1.32 10.03 -7.27
N LEU A 107 -1.91 10.60 -6.20
CA LEU A 107 -1.84 12.04 -5.93
C LEU A 107 -0.41 12.46 -5.61
N LEU A 108 0.26 11.78 -4.68
CA LEU A 108 1.61 12.12 -4.24
C LEU A 108 2.63 11.95 -5.38
N SER A 109 2.46 10.91 -6.21
CA SER A 109 3.27 10.71 -7.41
C SER A 109 3.08 11.82 -8.44
N SER A 110 1.85 12.30 -8.62
CA SER A 110 1.55 13.42 -9.51
C SER A 110 2.17 14.72 -9.01
N VAL A 111 2.11 14.97 -7.70
CA VAL A 111 2.74 16.13 -7.07
C VAL A 111 4.26 16.08 -7.21
N ASP A 112 4.89 14.93 -6.98
CA ASP A 112 6.35 14.78 -7.13
C ASP A 112 6.79 15.05 -8.58
N MET A 113 6.02 14.54 -9.55
CA MET A 113 6.30 14.78 -10.98
C MET A 113 6.21 16.28 -11.35
N GLU A 114 5.17 16.97 -10.92
CA GLU A 114 4.98 18.40 -11.18
C GLU A 114 6.06 19.25 -10.49
N LEU A 115 6.40 18.94 -9.25
CA LEU A 115 7.46 19.63 -8.53
C LEU A 115 8.83 19.38 -9.16
N GLY A 116 9.08 18.17 -9.66
CA GLY A 116 10.29 17.83 -10.41
C GLY A 116 10.51 18.69 -11.65
N GLN A 117 9.43 19.02 -12.38
CA GLN A 117 9.48 19.94 -13.52
C GLN A 117 9.85 21.38 -13.10
N CYS A 118 9.54 21.76 -11.87
CA CYS A 118 9.89 23.06 -11.30
C CYS A 118 11.28 23.09 -10.64
N GLY A 119 12.03 21.99 -10.69
CA GLY A 119 13.38 21.89 -10.10
C GLY A 119 13.37 21.66 -8.59
N TYR A 120 12.26 21.13 -8.04
CA TYR A 120 12.16 20.69 -6.65
C TYR A 120 12.18 19.17 -6.59
N SER A 121 12.71 18.63 -5.49
CA SER A 121 12.52 17.22 -5.13
C SER A 121 11.60 17.15 -3.92
N LEU A 122 10.62 16.25 -3.97
CA LEU A 122 9.69 16.04 -2.89
C LEU A 122 10.25 14.98 -1.94
N ASP A 123 10.47 15.39 -0.69
CA ASP A 123 10.80 14.49 0.40
C ASP A 123 9.52 14.25 1.21
N LEU A 124 8.97 13.04 1.09
CA LEU A 124 7.72 12.68 1.73
C LEU A 124 7.98 11.80 2.94
N ASP A 125 7.63 12.30 4.11
CA ASP A 125 7.41 11.48 5.29
C ASP A 125 5.90 11.19 5.38
N VAL A 126 5.49 10.05 4.83
CA VAL A 126 4.09 9.63 4.82
C VAL A 126 3.81 8.82 6.07
N GLN A 127 2.98 9.38 6.94
CA GLN A 127 2.53 8.72 8.16
C GLN A 127 1.09 8.26 8.01
N ASP A 128 0.83 7.04 8.45
CA ASP A 128 -0.50 6.46 8.35
C ASP A 128 -1.52 7.21 9.23
N ILE A 129 -2.64 7.59 8.64
CA ILE A 129 -3.77 8.13 9.39
C ILE A 129 -4.46 6.98 10.11
N LEU A 130 -4.06 6.74 11.34
CA LEU A 130 -4.68 5.70 12.18
C LEU A 130 -5.88 6.22 12.98
N SER A 131 -6.09 7.54 13.06
CA SER A 131 -7.18 8.10 13.87
C SER A 131 -7.43 9.59 13.59
N TYR A 132 -8.58 10.10 14.04
CA TYR A 132 -8.86 11.53 14.16
C TYR A 132 -7.76 12.31 14.91
N ALA A 133 -7.03 11.64 15.81
CA ALA A 133 -5.83 12.20 16.44
C ALA A 133 -4.77 12.61 15.41
N SER A 134 -4.72 11.95 14.25
CA SER A 134 -3.80 12.29 13.17
C SER A 134 -4.08 13.67 12.57
N LEU A 135 -5.32 14.15 12.59
CA LEU A 135 -5.68 15.51 12.16
C LEU A 135 -5.11 16.59 13.09
N ARG A 136 -4.76 16.22 14.32
CA ARG A 136 -4.05 17.13 15.23
C ARG A 136 -2.58 17.28 14.85
N HIS A 137 -2.00 16.40 14.07
CA HIS A 137 -0.60 16.43 13.70
C HIS A 137 -0.21 17.69 12.92
N PRO A 138 -0.93 18.15 11.89
CA PRO A 138 -0.68 19.45 11.25
C PRO A 138 -0.82 20.60 12.23
N LEU A 139 -1.80 20.52 13.15
CA LEU A 139 -2.05 21.55 14.17
C LEU A 139 -0.95 21.62 15.22
N MET A 140 -0.25 20.52 15.44
CA MET A 140 0.88 20.43 16.38
C MET A 140 2.25 20.67 15.68
N GLY A 141 2.25 21.00 14.39
CA GLY A 141 3.48 21.18 13.61
C GLY A 141 4.21 19.87 13.28
N THR A 142 3.55 18.72 13.41
CA THR A 142 4.15 17.41 13.13
C THR A 142 3.89 16.93 11.71
N ALA A 143 2.94 17.54 11.00
CA ALA A 143 2.69 17.32 9.58
C ALA A 143 2.41 18.64 8.87
N ASP A 144 2.71 18.70 7.59
CA ASP A 144 2.51 19.87 6.73
C ASP A 144 1.23 19.73 5.90
N LEU A 145 0.87 18.50 5.56
CA LEU A 145 -0.35 18.13 4.84
C LEU A 145 -1.05 16.96 5.53
N CYS A 146 -2.39 16.94 5.42
CA CYS A 146 -3.19 15.81 5.83
C CYS A 146 -4.24 15.52 4.74
N LEU A 147 -4.23 14.30 4.21
CA LEU A 147 -5.28 13.79 3.34
C LEU A 147 -6.32 13.08 4.19
N CYS A 148 -7.52 13.63 4.24
CA CYS A 148 -8.58 13.10 5.10
C CYS A 148 -9.96 13.23 4.42
N PRO A 149 -10.96 12.45 4.85
CA PRO A 149 -12.34 12.66 4.45
C PRO A 149 -12.83 14.08 4.79
N GLN A 150 -13.74 14.61 3.97
CA GLN A 150 -14.31 15.96 4.17
C GLN A 150 -15.02 16.10 5.52
N SER A 151 -15.66 15.06 6.01
CA SER A 151 -16.29 15.02 7.33
C SER A 151 -15.33 15.36 8.46
N ASP A 152 -14.12 14.86 8.35
CA ASP A 152 -13.08 15.10 9.35
C ASP A 152 -12.49 16.50 9.21
N ALA A 153 -12.28 16.97 7.97
CA ALA A 153 -11.83 18.33 7.69
C ALA A 153 -12.82 19.39 8.23
N ALA A 154 -14.12 19.13 8.15
CA ALA A 154 -15.16 20.04 8.67
C ALA A 154 -15.16 20.18 10.19
N ARG A 155 -14.53 19.24 10.91
CA ARG A 155 -14.39 19.28 12.39
C ARG A 155 -13.16 20.04 12.86
N VAL A 156 -12.28 20.41 11.92
CA VAL A 156 -11.02 21.10 12.20
C VAL A 156 -11.21 22.59 11.92
N ASP A 157 -11.87 23.30 12.84
CA ASP A 157 -11.88 24.77 12.83
C ASP A 157 -10.69 25.27 13.68
N VAL A 158 -9.51 25.34 13.05
CA VAL A 158 -8.30 25.79 13.73
C VAL A 158 -7.62 26.85 12.90
N ALA A 159 -7.29 27.96 13.55
CA ALA A 159 -6.59 29.06 12.95
C ALA A 159 -5.25 28.61 12.32
N GLY A 160 -5.04 28.95 11.04
CA GLY A 160 -3.84 28.60 10.31
C GLY A 160 -3.91 27.30 9.47
N VAL A 161 -4.98 26.51 9.61
CA VAL A 161 -5.23 25.34 8.76
C VAL A 161 -6.11 25.74 7.58
N ARG A 162 -5.71 25.38 6.38
CA ARG A 162 -6.52 25.54 5.16
C ARG A 162 -6.93 24.15 4.66
N SER A 163 -8.18 23.99 4.31
CA SER A 163 -8.68 22.78 3.66
C SER A 163 -9.13 23.05 2.23
N ALA A 164 -8.88 22.12 1.35
CA ALA A 164 -9.35 22.14 -0.03
C ALA A 164 -9.82 20.74 -0.43
N ARG A 165 -10.94 20.68 -1.19
CA ARG A 165 -11.41 19.41 -1.74
C ARG A 165 -10.54 19.06 -2.95
N LEU A 166 -9.86 17.91 -2.89
CA LEU A 166 -9.01 17.43 -3.96
C LEU A 166 -9.78 16.55 -4.94
N VAL A 167 -10.54 15.59 -4.42
CA VAL A 167 -11.21 14.58 -5.23
C VAL A 167 -12.47 14.10 -4.52
N THR A 168 -13.38 13.48 -5.26
CA THR A 168 -14.53 12.74 -4.71
C THR A 168 -14.26 11.25 -4.87
N ASP A 169 -14.19 10.55 -3.76
CA ASP A 169 -14.05 9.10 -3.73
C ASP A 169 -15.41 8.48 -3.33
N PRO A 170 -16.14 7.88 -4.30
CA PRO A 170 -17.47 7.38 -4.02
C PRO A 170 -17.43 6.14 -3.14
N LEU A 171 -18.48 5.97 -2.34
CA LEU A 171 -18.74 4.72 -1.65
C LEU A 171 -19.08 3.63 -2.65
N VAL A 172 -18.64 2.42 -2.35
CA VAL A 172 -18.93 1.19 -3.09
C VAL A 172 -19.27 0.06 -2.12
N ALA A 173 -19.97 -0.93 -2.62
CA ALA A 173 -20.20 -2.17 -1.92
C ALA A 173 -19.18 -3.23 -2.35
N VAL A 174 -18.55 -3.90 -1.40
CA VAL A 174 -17.76 -5.10 -1.64
C VAL A 174 -18.56 -6.29 -1.10
N VAL A 175 -18.87 -7.24 -1.97
CA VAL A 175 -19.72 -8.39 -1.65
C VAL A 175 -19.08 -9.67 -2.13
N ARG A 176 -19.42 -10.80 -1.50
CA ARG A 176 -19.02 -12.11 -2.03
C ARG A 176 -19.68 -12.38 -3.38
N ASN A 177 -19.01 -13.13 -4.25
CA ASN A 177 -19.55 -13.53 -5.54
C ASN A 177 -20.88 -14.30 -5.44
N THR A 178 -21.13 -14.93 -4.29
CA THR A 178 -22.38 -15.65 -3.99
C THR A 178 -23.49 -14.72 -3.50
N HIS A 179 -23.19 -13.46 -3.23
CA HIS A 179 -24.18 -12.50 -2.76
C HIS A 179 -25.10 -12.05 -3.89
N ARG A 180 -26.41 -11.84 -3.60
CA ARG A 180 -27.41 -11.41 -4.60
C ARG A 180 -27.02 -10.14 -5.36
N LEU A 181 -26.36 -9.19 -4.70
CA LEU A 181 -25.90 -7.93 -5.32
C LEU A 181 -24.71 -8.13 -6.25
N ALA A 182 -23.97 -9.22 -6.15
CA ALA A 182 -22.80 -9.48 -6.99
C ALA A 182 -23.13 -9.66 -8.49
N GLN A 183 -24.40 -9.93 -8.82
CA GLN A 183 -24.85 -10.06 -10.21
C GLN A 183 -25.07 -8.71 -10.89
N HIS A 184 -25.05 -7.62 -10.14
CA HIS A 184 -25.27 -6.28 -10.63
C HIS A 184 -23.97 -5.48 -10.67
N ARG A 185 -23.83 -4.64 -11.67
CA ARG A 185 -22.69 -3.70 -11.75
C ARG A 185 -22.94 -2.47 -10.89
N LYS A 186 -24.20 -2.07 -10.77
CA LYS A 186 -24.63 -0.91 -10.01
C LYS A 186 -25.93 -1.24 -9.30
N VAL A 187 -26.07 -0.76 -8.05
CA VAL A 187 -27.24 -0.94 -7.20
C VAL A 187 -27.56 0.36 -6.46
N TRP A 188 -28.77 0.44 -5.92
CA TRP A 188 -29.11 1.48 -4.95
C TRP A 188 -28.73 1.03 -3.54
N MET A 189 -28.40 1.97 -2.66
CA MET A 189 -28.13 1.61 -1.25
C MET A 189 -29.34 0.92 -0.61
N SER A 190 -30.57 1.30 -0.99
CA SER A 190 -31.82 0.63 -0.56
C SER A 190 -31.89 -0.84 -0.96
N ASP A 191 -31.16 -1.27 -2.00
CA ASP A 191 -31.15 -2.68 -2.42
C ASP A 191 -30.40 -3.58 -1.41
N MET A 192 -29.63 -3.00 -0.50
CA MET A 192 -29.03 -3.77 0.60
C MET A 192 -30.08 -4.32 1.57
N GLY A 193 -31.21 -3.60 1.71
CA GLY A 193 -32.33 -4.06 2.54
C GLY A 193 -31.92 -4.23 4.00
N SER A 194 -32.07 -5.46 4.50
CA SER A 194 -31.72 -5.86 5.87
C SER A 194 -30.33 -6.52 5.97
N ASP A 195 -29.51 -6.45 4.92
CA ASP A 195 -28.16 -7.00 5.00
C ASP A 195 -27.36 -6.27 6.09
N THR A 196 -26.56 -7.01 6.86
CA THR A 196 -25.60 -6.38 7.78
C THR A 196 -24.55 -5.62 6.94
N VAL A 197 -24.36 -4.35 7.25
CA VAL A 197 -23.33 -3.53 6.63
C VAL A 197 -22.06 -3.55 7.47
N TRP A 198 -21.00 -4.00 6.86
CA TRP A 198 -19.66 -3.96 7.43
C TRP A 198 -18.94 -2.73 6.95
N SER A 199 -18.20 -2.07 7.82
CA SER A 199 -17.33 -0.97 7.45
C SER A 199 -16.11 -0.94 8.36
N TYR A 200 -15.13 -0.13 8.00
CA TYR A 200 -13.99 0.09 8.87
C TYR A 200 -14.26 1.24 9.81
N ASP A 201 -13.83 1.03 11.04
CA ASP A 201 -13.48 2.15 11.90
C ASP A 201 -12.06 2.56 11.55
N PRO A 202 -11.83 3.72 10.92
CA PRO A 202 -10.48 4.27 10.81
C PRO A 202 -10.02 4.70 12.20
N ALA A 203 -9.91 3.73 13.07
CA ALA A 203 -9.48 3.79 14.45
C ALA A 203 -10.00 5.01 15.21
N LEU A 204 -11.11 4.84 15.90
CA LEU A 204 -11.41 5.63 17.09
C LEU A 204 -11.96 7.05 16.87
N THR A 205 -12.45 7.36 15.68
CA THR A 205 -13.03 8.69 15.45
C THR A 205 -14.43 8.85 16.03
N GLY A 206 -15.07 7.77 16.47
CA GLY A 206 -16.40 7.80 17.07
C GLY A 206 -17.53 8.35 16.18
N GLY A 207 -17.20 8.91 15.01
CA GLY A 207 -18.12 9.59 14.11
C GLY A 207 -18.42 8.83 12.81
N HIS A 208 -17.51 7.97 12.37
CA HIS A 208 -17.64 7.29 11.07
C HIS A 208 -18.88 6.39 11.00
N LYS A 209 -19.19 5.67 12.08
CA LYS A 209 -20.39 4.85 12.16
C LYS A 209 -21.65 5.68 11.96
N SER A 210 -21.81 6.75 12.73
CA SER A 210 -23.01 7.62 12.68
C SER A 210 -23.11 8.36 11.35
N GLU A 211 -22.01 8.71 10.72
CA GLU A 211 -21.99 9.31 9.40
C GLU A 211 -22.45 8.34 8.32
N LEU A 212 -21.88 7.12 8.33
CA LEU A 212 -22.27 6.06 7.42
C LEU A 212 -23.74 5.71 7.59
N GLU A 213 -24.21 5.51 8.83
CA GLU A 213 -25.63 5.29 9.14
C GLU A 213 -26.49 6.45 8.62
N GLY A 214 -26.04 7.70 8.77
CA GLY A 214 -26.72 8.88 8.27
C GLY A 214 -26.82 8.89 6.74
N VAL A 215 -25.77 8.50 6.02
CA VAL A 215 -25.78 8.36 4.56
C VAL A 215 -26.74 7.25 4.14
N LEU A 216 -26.67 6.09 4.79
CA LEU A 216 -27.54 4.95 4.48
C LEU A 216 -29.00 5.29 4.68
N ARG A 217 -29.38 5.89 5.80
CA ARG A 217 -30.75 6.31 6.10
C ARG A 217 -31.29 7.33 5.07
N LYS A 218 -30.47 8.31 4.68
CA LYS A 218 -30.83 9.29 3.63
C LYS A 218 -31.10 8.62 2.28
N ASN A 219 -30.51 7.46 2.03
CA ASN A 219 -30.69 6.68 0.82
C ASN A 219 -31.69 5.50 1.00
N GLY A 220 -32.54 5.57 2.01
CA GLY A 220 -33.62 4.61 2.22
C GLY A 220 -33.19 3.25 2.78
N CYS A 221 -32.03 3.18 3.44
CA CYS A 221 -31.49 1.98 4.05
C CYS A 221 -31.16 2.23 5.52
N ASP A 222 -31.60 1.33 6.41
CA ASP A 222 -31.28 1.40 7.85
C ASP A 222 -30.79 0.03 8.36
N PRO A 223 -29.62 -0.41 7.86
CA PRO A 223 -29.06 -1.70 8.22
C PRO A 223 -28.35 -1.66 9.58
N GLU A 224 -28.11 -2.82 10.15
CA GLU A 224 -27.13 -2.95 11.21
C GLU A 224 -25.73 -2.64 10.66
N VAL A 225 -25.07 -1.62 11.20
CA VAL A 225 -23.68 -1.27 10.84
C VAL A 225 -22.72 -1.82 11.88
N VAL A 226 -21.85 -2.72 11.43
CA VAL A 226 -20.79 -3.33 12.24
C VAL A 226 -19.44 -2.78 11.79
N LEU A 227 -18.68 -2.22 12.74
CA LEU A 227 -17.36 -1.70 12.47
C LEU A 227 -16.28 -2.77 12.71
N MET A 228 -15.35 -2.86 11.80
CA MET A 228 -14.16 -3.68 11.91
C MET A 228 -12.94 -2.78 12.19
N PRO A 229 -12.03 -3.18 13.08
CA PRO A 229 -10.82 -2.41 13.33
C PRO A 229 -9.96 -2.34 12.07
N TRP A 230 -9.46 -1.15 11.76
CA TRP A 230 -8.44 -0.99 10.73
C TRP A 230 -7.09 -1.52 11.25
N ALA A 231 -6.45 -2.35 10.47
CA ALA A 231 -5.14 -2.91 10.76
C ALA A 231 -4.25 -2.93 9.50
N GLY A 232 -4.32 -1.83 8.73
CA GLY A 232 -3.69 -1.74 7.42
C GLY A 232 -4.35 -2.63 6.36
N ILE A 233 -3.80 -2.63 5.16
CA ILE A 233 -4.37 -3.38 4.02
C ILE A 233 -4.38 -4.90 4.28
N TYR A 234 -3.36 -5.43 4.95
CA TYR A 234 -3.28 -6.86 5.28
C TYR A 234 -4.32 -7.26 6.33
N GLY A 235 -4.55 -6.42 7.36
CA GLY A 235 -5.61 -6.63 8.34
C GLY A 235 -6.99 -6.54 7.71
N TYR A 236 -7.15 -5.67 6.73
CA TYR A 236 -8.35 -5.58 5.91
C TYR A 236 -8.63 -6.91 5.20
N HIS A 237 -7.64 -7.48 4.50
CA HIS A 237 -7.79 -8.80 3.85
C HIS A 237 -8.19 -9.87 4.83
N ALA A 238 -7.52 -9.95 5.99
CA ALA A 238 -7.83 -10.94 7.00
C ALA A 238 -9.28 -10.80 7.53
N ASN A 239 -9.78 -9.57 7.65
CA ASN A 239 -11.15 -9.31 8.04
C ASN A 239 -12.15 -9.66 6.93
N LEU A 240 -11.86 -9.32 5.67
CA LEU A 240 -12.69 -9.74 4.54
C LEU A 240 -12.82 -11.27 4.46
N MET A 241 -11.74 -12.01 4.69
CA MET A 241 -11.78 -13.48 4.68
C MET A 241 -12.70 -14.07 5.75
N ARG A 242 -12.86 -13.35 6.89
CA ARG A 242 -13.80 -13.73 7.97
C ARG A 242 -15.25 -13.35 7.68
N PHE A 243 -15.44 -12.39 6.79
CA PHE A 243 -16.73 -11.89 6.39
C PHE A 243 -17.48 -12.91 5.54
N ARG A 244 -18.50 -13.57 6.10
CA ARG A 244 -19.24 -14.65 5.43
C ARG A 244 -20.54 -14.20 4.79
N SER A 245 -21.14 -13.09 5.24
CA SER A 245 -22.43 -12.58 4.75
C SER A 245 -22.53 -11.08 4.93
N GLY A 246 -23.45 -10.44 4.21
CA GLY A 246 -23.73 -9.01 4.24
C GLY A 246 -22.93 -8.22 3.19
N VAL A 247 -22.85 -6.91 3.37
CA VAL A 247 -22.28 -5.96 2.42
C VAL A 247 -21.19 -5.16 3.13
N HIS A 248 -19.98 -5.16 2.58
CA HIS A 248 -18.95 -4.26 3.08
C HIS A 248 -18.98 -2.95 2.29
N VAL A 249 -19.26 -1.84 2.99
CA VAL A 249 -19.30 -0.49 2.41
C VAL A 249 -18.01 0.24 2.72
N THR A 250 -17.32 0.68 1.68
CA THR A 250 -16.04 1.38 1.78
C THR A 250 -15.86 2.36 0.62
N TYR A 251 -14.79 3.13 0.63
CA TYR A 251 -14.42 3.99 -0.49
C TYR A 251 -13.89 3.18 -1.67
N ARG A 252 -14.13 3.66 -2.91
CA ARG A 252 -13.71 2.98 -4.14
C ARG A 252 -12.18 2.79 -4.20
N SER A 253 -11.42 3.78 -3.78
CA SER A 253 -9.97 3.71 -3.75
C SER A 253 -9.48 2.56 -2.86
N ILE A 254 -10.04 2.44 -1.65
CA ILE A 254 -9.73 1.35 -0.72
C ILE A 254 -10.16 0.01 -1.31
N ALA A 255 -11.37 -0.08 -1.86
CA ALA A 255 -11.86 -1.30 -2.49
C ALA A 255 -10.93 -1.80 -3.61
N ARG A 256 -10.34 -0.90 -4.40
CA ARG A 256 -9.41 -1.22 -5.48
C ARG A 256 -8.07 -1.75 -4.99
N CYS A 257 -7.57 -1.27 -3.86
CA CYS A 257 -6.32 -1.77 -3.27
C CYS A 257 -6.43 -3.22 -2.80
N ILE A 258 -7.64 -3.67 -2.47
CA ILE A 258 -7.91 -5.00 -1.94
C ILE A 258 -8.07 -6.04 -3.05
N THR A 259 -8.58 -5.61 -4.19
CA THR A 259 -9.08 -6.48 -5.25
C THR A 259 -8.02 -7.41 -5.88
N PRO A 260 -6.75 -7.05 -6.02
CA PRO A 260 -5.79 -7.92 -6.71
C PRO A 260 -5.55 -9.26 -6.02
N LEU A 261 -5.73 -9.34 -4.69
CA LEU A 261 -5.37 -10.54 -3.92
C LEU A 261 -6.54 -11.50 -3.63
N SER A 262 -7.79 -11.03 -3.80
CA SER A 262 -9.00 -11.81 -3.45
C SER A 262 -10.08 -11.81 -4.54
N LEU A 263 -9.72 -11.48 -5.78
CA LEU A 263 -10.65 -11.30 -6.91
C LEU A 263 -11.55 -12.50 -7.23
N SER A 264 -11.18 -13.72 -6.83
CA SER A 264 -12.00 -14.89 -7.10
C SER A 264 -13.29 -14.94 -6.26
N ASP A 265 -13.28 -14.35 -5.05
CA ASP A 265 -14.35 -14.54 -4.08
C ASP A 265 -15.23 -13.29 -3.85
N TYR A 266 -14.81 -12.10 -4.28
CA TYR A 266 -15.50 -10.84 -4.03
C TYR A 266 -15.69 -10.01 -5.29
N ARG A 267 -16.73 -9.16 -5.26
CA ARG A 267 -17.01 -8.15 -6.28
C ARG A 267 -17.20 -6.78 -5.67
N ILE A 268 -16.71 -5.77 -6.41
CA ILE A 268 -17.04 -4.37 -6.17
C ILE A 268 -18.28 -4.05 -6.97
N VAL A 269 -19.30 -3.52 -6.29
CA VAL A 269 -20.56 -3.07 -6.87
C VAL A 269 -20.71 -1.58 -6.59
N GLU A 270 -21.05 -0.80 -7.61
CA GLU A 270 -21.21 0.66 -7.48
C GLU A 270 -22.60 1.01 -6.92
N PHE A 271 -22.69 2.13 -6.19
CA PHE A 271 -23.93 2.74 -5.78
C PHE A 271 -24.43 3.81 -6.76
#